data_21c037fa86adacc95508d76047cc7d53
#
_entry.id   21c037fa86adacc95508d76047cc7d53
#
_cell.length_a   1.000
_cell.length_b   1.000
_cell.length_c   1.000
_cell.angle_alpha   90.00
_cell.angle_beta   90.00
_cell.angle_gamma   90.00
#
_symmetry.space_group_name_H-M   'P 1'
#
loop_
_entity.id
_entity.type
_entity.pdbx_description
1 polymer ?
#
loop_
_entity_poly.entity_id
_entity_poly.type
_entity_poly.pdbx_seq_one_letter_code
_entity_poly.pdbx_strand_id
1 'polypeptide(L)'
;DKPCVVISSSDASLVYPHDALLTLQAGETAVIQTLRSTERSAKLAQDNWKLLLKTASRIGKNEHAGCMVQVPWSQIDDEEAPREYLWFRIIEVNGNEVVGELAHEPDIVKNLTEGQKETITKTDITDWVLMTPVGPMGPADATAISEFLEQFS
;
A
#
# COMPACT_ATOMS: atom_id res chain seq x y z
N ASP A 1 14.53 3.92 -15.90
CA ASP A 1 14.24 5.11 -15.07
C ASP A 1 13.87 4.65 -13.67
N LYS A 2 14.76 4.88 -12.70
CA LYS A 2 14.46 4.66 -11.29
C LYS A 2 13.54 5.78 -10.83
N PRO A 3 12.44 5.50 -10.14
CA PRO A 3 11.63 6.55 -9.56
C PRO A 3 12.47 7.36 -8.57
N CYS A 4 12.60 8.63 -8.82
CA CYS A 4 13.25 9.56 -7.91
C CYS A 4 12.17 10.17 -7.01
N VAL A 5 12.23 9.91 -5.72
CA VAL A 5 11.42 10.62 -4.74
C VAL A 5 12.15 11.92 -4.43
N VAL A 6 11.59 13.03 -4.87
CA VAL A 6 12.07 14.35 -4.47
C VAL A 6 11.40 14.70 -3.15
N ILE A 7 12.14 14.62 -2.06
CA ILE A 7 11.68 15.07 -0.75
C ILE A 7 12.08 16.54 -0.65
N SER A 8 11.10 17.45 -0.65
CA SER A 8 11.32 18.86 -0.31
C SER A 8 10.83 19.08 1.13
N SER A 9 11.68 19.63 1.98
CA SER A 9 11.29 20.05 3.31
C SER A 9 11.06 21.56 3.33
N SER A 10 9.98 22.00 3.97
CA SER A 10 9.77 23.41 4.32
C SER A 10 10.52 23.80 5.59
N ASP A 11 11.11 22.84 6.29
CA ASP A 11 11.89 23.06 7.49
C ASP A 11 13.36 23.27 7.12
N ALA A 12 13.85 24.51 7.34
CA ALA A 12 15.23 24.88 7.06
C ALA A 12 16.28 24.16 7.94
N SER A 13 15.86 23.44 8.98
CA SER A 13 16.73 22.62 9.82
C SER A 13 17.10 21.27 9.19
N LEU A 14 16.32 20.82 8.20
CA LEU A 14 16.57 19.55 7.48
C LEU A 14 17.46 19.81 6.25
N VAL A 15 18.76 19.79 6.47
CA VAL A 15 19.77 20.16 5.46
C VAL A 15 20.12 18.98 4.53
N TYR A 16 19.90 17.73 4.97
CA TYR A 16 20.28 16.52 4.22
C TYR A 16 19.12 15.58 3.97
N PRO A 17 19.07 14.86 2.83
CA PRO A 17 18.06 13.85 2.55
C PRO A 17 17.93 12.75 3.63
N HIS A 18 19.05 12.46 4.32
CA HIS A 18 19.09 11.50 5.42
C HIS A 18 18.26 11.96 6.63
N ASP A 19 18.31 13.23 6.96
CA ASP A 19 17.55 13.81 8.08
C ASP A 19 16.04 13.78 7.79
N ALA A 20 15.66 14.03 6.53
CA ALA A 20 14.28 13.93 6.09
C ALA A 20 13.74 12.50 6.20
N LEU A 21 14.56 11.48 5.88
CA LEU A 21 14.19 10.06 6.03
C LEU A 21 14.00 9.68 7.50
N LEU A 22 14.87 10.16 8.39
CA LEU A 22 14.72 9.89 9.83
C LEU A 22 13.45 10.52 10.40
N THR A 23 13.11 11.73 9.97
CA THR A 23 11.88 12.43 10.38
C THR A 23 10.62 11.71 9.87
N LEU A 24 10.67 11.18 8.63
CA LEU A 24 9.60 10.35 8.08
C LEU A 24 9.40 9.05 8.87
N GLN A 25 10.49 8.40 9.26
CA GLN A 25 10.44 7.19 10.08
C GLN A 25 9.91 7.44 11.49
N ALA A 26 10.16 8.62 12.03
CA ALA A 26 9.63 9.05 13.34
C ALA A 26 8.14 9.45 13.30
N GLY A 27 7.53 9.51 12.10
CA GLY A 27 6.12 9.91 11.93
C GLY A 27 5.86 11.41 12.14
N GLU A 28 6.91 12.23 12.17
CA GLU A 28 6.82 13.67 12.42
C GLU A 28 6.61 14.51 11.13
N THR A 29 6.64 13.87 9.97
CA THR A 29 6.55 14.55 8.67
C THR A 29 5.44 13.95 7.81
N ALA A 30 4.57 14.80 7.27
CA ALA A 30 3.58 14.40 6.28
C ALA A 30 4.21 14.30 4.89
N VAL A 31 4.03 13.17 4.23
CA VAL A 31 4.40 13.00 2.82
C VAL A 31 3.25 13.47 1.95
N ILE A 32 3.44 14.56 1.23
CA ILE A 32 2.48 15.04 0.24
C ILE A 32 2.73 14.29 -1.08
N GLN A 33 1.85 13.36 -1.40
CA GLN A 33 1.84 12.75 -2.73
C GLN A 33 1.12 13.67 -3.72
N THR A 34 1.71 13.90 -4.88
CA THR A 34 1.04 14.62 -5.95
C THR A 34 0.01 13.71 -6.63
N LEU A 35 -1.06 14.26 -7.20
CA LEU A 35 -2.07 13.50 -7.96
C LEU A 35 -1.43 12.60 -9.04
N ARG A 36 -0.43 13.10 -9.76
CA ARG A 36 0.29 12.32 -10.76
C ARG A 36 1.08 11.14 -10.18
N SER A 37 1.67 11.29 -9.00
CA SER A 37 2.38 10.18 -8.36
C SER A 37 1.42 9.12 -7.88
N THR A 38 0.25 9.52 -7.38
CA THR A 38 -0.81 8.61 -6.95
C THR A 38 -1.39 7.82 -8.14
N GLU A 39 -1.70 8.48 -9.26
CA GLU A 39 -2.18 7.82 -10.48
C GLU A 39 -1.15 6.82 -11.04
N ARG A 40 0.13 7.19 -11.03
CA ARG A 40 1.22 6.33 -11.49
C ARG A 40 1.39 5.10 -10.59
N SER A 41 1.31 5.29 -9.29
CA SER A 41 1.34 4.19 -8.32
C SER A 41 0.15 3.28 -8.48
N ALA A 42 -1.05 3.84 -8.60
CA ALA A 42 -2.28 3.07 -8.81
C ALA A 42 -2.20 2.22 -10.09
N LYS A 43 -1.74 2.81 -11.21
CA LYS A 43 -1.56 2.07 -12.46
C LYS A 43 -0.57 0.92 -12.29
N LEU A 44 0.58 1.15 -11.67
CA LEU A 44 1.60 0.13 -11.44
C LEU A 44 1.07 -1.00 -10.56
N ALA A 45 0.35 -0.66 -9.49
CA ALA A 45 -0.28 -1.61 -8.59
C ALA A 45 -1.33 -2.47 -9.33
N GLN A 46 -2.16 -1.84 -10.15
CA GLN A 46 -3.20 -2.51 -10.93
C GLN A 46 -2.62 -3.38 -12.06
N ASP A 47 -1.57 -2.93 -12.73
CA ASP A 47 -0.88 -3.70 -13.78
C ASP A 47 -0.24 -4.98 -13.20
N ASN A 48 0.17 -4.96 -11.93
CA ASN A 48 0.74 -6.10 -11.20
C ASN A 48 -0.28 -6.84 -10.29
N TRP A 49 -1.58 -6.62 -10.48
CA TRP A 49 -2.64 -7.26 -9.68
C TRP A 49 -2.57 -8.79 -9.66
N LYS A 50 -2.31 -9.42 -10.81
CA LYS A 50 -2.18 -10.88 -10.89
C LYS A 50 -1.01 -11.43 -10.07
N LEU A 51 0.09 -10.67 -10.00
CA LEU A 51 1.22 -11.03 -9.16
C LEU A 51 0.83 -10.97 -7.68
N LEU A 52 0.11 -9.91 -7.27
CA LEU A 52 -0.41 -9.80 -5.91
C LEU A 52 -1.32 -10.98 -5.53
N LEU A 53 -2.28 -11.32 -6.38
CA LEU A 53 -3.18 -12.46 -6.14
C LEU A 53 -2.41 -13.77 -5.98
N LYS A 54 -1.45 -14.03 -6.88
CA LYS A 54 -0.58 -15.21 -6.81
C LYS A 54 0.23 -15.23 -5.52
N THR A 55 0.77 -14.09 -5.13
CA THR A 55 1.58 -13.93 -3.91
C THR A 55 0.74 -14.18 -2.66
N ALA A 56 -0.39 -13.50 -2.56
CA ALA A 56 -1.31 -13.64 -1.42
C ALA A 56 -1.83 -15.07 -1.26
N SER A 57 -2.16 -15.73 -2.38
CA SER A 57 -2.60 -17.14 -2.36
C SER A 57 -1.51 -18.11 -1.90
N ARG A 58 -0.24 -17.86 -2.25
CA ARG A 58 0.88 -18.73 -1.87
C ARG A 58 1.35 -18.53 -0.45
N ILE A 59 1.43 -17.27 -0.02
CA ILE A 59 1.85 -16.92 1.34
C ILE A 59 0.78 -17.34 2.35
N GLY A 60 -0.49 -17.21 1.98
CA GLY A 60 -1.60 -17.63 2.80
C GLY A 60 -1.57 -17.01 4.20
N LYS A 61 -1.70 -17.87 5.23
CA LYS A 61 -1.66 -17.47 6.63
C LYS A 61 -0.25 -17.57 7.25
N ASN A 62 0.79 -17.24 6.50
CA ASN A 62 2.14 -17.25 7.04
C ASN A 62 2.27 -16.14 8.10
N GLU A 63 2.73 -16.48 9.30
CA GLU A 63 2.90 -15.53 10.41
C GLU A 63 4.00 -14.49 10.16
N HIS A 64 4.91 -14.76 9.23
CA HIS A 64 6.08 -13.92 8.94
C HIS A 64 5.99 -13.15 7.63
N ALA A 65 4.94 -13.34 6.85
CA ALA A 65 4.73 -12.63 5.60
C ALA A 65 3.23 -12.34 5.40
N GLY A 66 2.92 -11.22 4.78
CA GLY A 66 1.54 -10.83 4.51
C GLY A 66 1.44 -9.82 3.40
N CYS A 67 0.33 -9.84 2.68
CA CYS A 67 0.02 -8.84 1.67
C CYS A 67 -0.97 -7.81 2.20
N MET A 68 -0.73 -6.56 1.86
CA MET A 68 -1.63 -5.45 2.15
C MET A 68 -1.94 -4.67 0.89
N VAL A 69 -3.13 -4.13 0.79
CA VAL A 69 -3.57 -3.24 -0.30
C VAL A 69 -3.97 -1.89 0.26
N GLN A 70 -3.69 -0.84 -0.48
CA GLN A 70 -4.11 0.52 -0.15
C GLN A 70 -5.32 0.90 -0.99
N VAL A 71 -6.37 1.36 -0.34
CA VAL A 71 -7.62 1.78 -0.98
C VAL A 71 -7.94 3.21 -0.55
N PRO A 72 -8.18 4.14 -1.51
CA PRO A 72 -8.71 5.46 -1.20
C PRO A 72 -10.18 5.31 -0.80
N TRP A 73 -10.53 5.76 0.39
CA TRP A 73 -11.88 5.69 0.92
C TRP A 73 -12.43 7.07 1.24
N SER A 74 -13.69 7.28 0.96
CA SER A 74 -14.40 8.49 1.30
C SER A 74 -15.66 8.14 2.08
N GLN A 75 -16.09 9.05 2.96
CA GLN A 75 -17.28 8.86 3.80
C GLN A 75 -18.58 9.04 3.03
N ILE A 76 -18.53 9.76 1.91
CA ILE A 76 -19.64 10.07 1.03
C ILE A 76 -19.25 9.89 -0.43
N ASP A 77 -20.20 9.54 -1.28
CA ASP A 77 -20.04 9.41 -2.74
C ASP A 77 -19.94 10.81 -3.41
N ASP A 78 -18.92 11.55 -3.03
CA ASP A 78 -18.59 12.85 -3.61
C ASP A 78 -17.12 12.84 -4.03
N GLU A 79 -16.87 13.12 -5.31
CA GLU A 79 -15.49 13.15 -5.85
C GLU A 79 -14.62 14.22 -5.20
N GLU A 80 -15.24 15.29 -4.66
CA GLU A 80 -14.55 16.38 -3.96
C GLU A 80 -14.39 16.11 -2.46
N ALA A 81 -15.01 15.05 -1.92
CA ALA A 81 -14.86 14.70 -0.50
C ALA A 81 -13.43 14.31 -0.16
N PRO A 82 -12.95 14.66 1.05
CA PRO A 82 -11.66 14.21 1.52
C PRO A 82 -11.57 12.68 1.50
N ARG A 83 -10.51 12.17 0.88
CA ARG A 83 -10.21 10.74 0.83
C ARG A 83 -9.11 10.40 1.80
N GLU A 84 -9.29 9.29 2.51
CA GLU A 84 -8.27 8.69 3.34
C GLU A 84 -7.74 7.44 2.64
N TYR A 85 -6.41 7.27 2.59
CA TYR A 85 -5.77 6.10 2.01
C TYR A 85 -5.58 5.06 3.10
N LEU A 86 -6.43 4.02 3.06
CA LEU A 86 -6.51 3.01 4.10
C LEU A 86 -5.81 1.72 3.66
N TRP A 87 -5.08 1.11 4.59
CA TRP A 87 -4.41 -0.17 4.38
C TRP A 87 -5.27 -1.33 4.89
N PHE A 88 -5.49 -2.31 4.02
CA PHE A 88 -6.20 -3.54 4.31
C PHE A 88 -5.24 -4.71 4.19
N ARG A 89 -5.19 -5.56 5.22
CA ARG A 89 -4.48 -6.84 5.17
C ARG A 89 -5.31 -7.84 4.40
N ILE A 90 -4.74 -8.47 3.38
CA ILE A 90 -5.42 -9.53 2.63
C ILE A 90 -5.52 -10.77 3.51
N ILE A 91 -6.74 -11.22 3.74
CA ILE A 91 -7.06 -12.42 4.52
C ILE A 91 -7.58 -13.57 3.66
N GLU A 92 -8.10 -13.27 2.47
CA GLU A 92 -8.66 -14.25 1.54
C GLU A 92 -8.51 -13.77 0.10
N VAL A 93 -8.32 -14.70 -0.83
CA VAL A 93 -8.31 -14.45 -2.27
C VAL A 93 -9.45 -15.25 -2.91
N ASN A 94 -10.38 -14.55 -3.55
CA ASN A 94 -11.57 -15.11 -4.18
C ASN A 94 -11.58 -14.82 -5.69
N GLY A 95 -10.95 -15.70 -6.46
CA GLY A 95 -10.86 -15.49 -7.90
C GLY A 95 -10.04 -14.26 -8.27
N ASN A 96 -10.69 -13.19 -8.69
CA ASN A 96 -10.06 -11.92 -9.09
C ASN A 96 -10.29 -10.79 -8.06
N GLU A 97 -10.75 -11.12 -6.88
CA GLU A 97 -11.00 -10.21 -5.76
C GLU A 97 -10.25 -10.68 -4.52
N VAL A 98 -10.07 -9.77 -3.58
CA VAL A 98 -9.52 -10.11 -2.27
C VAL A 98 -10.47 -9.64 -1.17
N VAL A 99 -10.47 -10.35 -0.05
CA VAL A 99 -11.06 -9.85 1.19
C VAL A 99 -9.93 -9.26 2.03
N GLY A 100 -10.04 -7.98 2.30
CA GLY A 100 -9.11 -7.23 3.13
C GLY A 100 -9.71 -6.91 4.49
N GLU A 101 -8.92 -6.99 5.53
CA GLU A 101 -9.25 -6.56 6.89
C GLU A 101 -8.53 -5.24 7.16
N LEU A 102 -9.29 -4.21 7.57
CA LEU A 102 -8.74 -2.87 7.85
C LEU A 102 -7.70 -2.93 8.96
N ALA A 103 -6.49 -2.46 8.66
CA ALA A 103 -5.31 -2.66 9.50
C ALA A 103 -5.19 -1.67 10.66
N HIS A 104 -5.91 -0.55 10.61
CA HIS A 104 -5.88 0.50 11.64
C HIS A 104 -7.18 1.30 11.64
N GLU A 105 -7.46 1.98 12.75
CA GLU A 105 -8.61 2.88 12.87
C GLU A 105 -8.45 4.08 11.94
N PRO A 106 -9.45 4.42 11.10
CA PRO A 106 -9.39 5.59 10.23
C PRO A 106 -9.45 6.91 11.02
N ASP A 107 -8.75 7.93 10.54
CA ASP A 107 -8.75 9.26 11.14
C ASP A 107 -9.95 10.11 10.66
N ILE A 108 -10.21 10.09 9.35
CA ILE A 108 -11.22 10.93 8.68
C ILE A 108 -12.52 10.16 8.47
N VAL A 109 -12.42 8.95 7.95
CA VAL A 109 -13.57 8.10 7.63
C VAL A 109 -14.14 7.49 8.88
N LYS A 110 -15.42 7.79 9.18
CA LYS A 110 -16.09 7.34 10.43
C LYS A 110 -17.04 6.16 10.25
N ASN A 111 -17.26 5.73 9.02
CA ASN A 111 -18.12 4.58 8.70
C ASN A 111 -17.37 3.25 8.60
N LEU A 112 -16.08 3.26 8.88
CA LEU A 112 -15.23 2.06 8.97
C LEU A 112 -14.55 2.00 10.34
N THR A 113 -14.26 0.79 10.77
CA THR A 113 -13.53 0.52 12.02
C THR A 113 -12.41 -0.48 11.77
N GLU A 114 -11.34 -0.41 12.57
CA GLU A 114 -10.25 -1.39 12.53
C GLU A 114 -10.80 -2.82 12.62
N GLY A 115 -10.25 -3.72 11.81
CA GLY A 115 -10.69 -5.12 11.74
C GLY A 115 -11.90 -5.36 10.84
N GLN A 116 -12.55 -4.32 10.32
CA GLN A 116 -13.65 -4.47 9.37
C GLN A 116 -13.15 -5.08 8.06
N LYS A 117 -13.98 -5.98 7.49
CA LYS A 117 -13.65 -6.71 6.25
C LYS A 117 -14.38 -6.11 5.07
N GLU A 118 -13.63 -5.90 4.00
CA GLU A 118 -14.14 -5.38 2.74
C GLU A 118 -13.68 -6.23 1.56
N THR A 119 -14.54 -6.36 0.55
CA THR A 119 -14.16 -6.96 -0.74
C THR A 119 -13.52 -5.89 -1.61
N ILE A 120 -12.32 -6.17 -2.08
CA ILE A 120 -11.48 -5.21 -2.81
C ILE A 120 -11.14 -5.81 -4.17
N THR A 121 -11.32 -5.00 -5.21
CA THR A 121 -11.01 -5.36 -6.59
C THR A 121 -9.78 -4.59 -7.11
N LYS A 122 -9.31 -4.99 -8.29
CA LYS A 122 -8.17 -4.36 -8.96
C LYS A 122 -8.32 -2.82 -9.10
N THR A 123 -9.53 -2.35 -9.40
CA THR A 123 -9.79 -0.93 -9.65
C THR A 123 -9.87 -0.08 -8.39
N ASP A 124 -10.03 -0.71 -7.24
CA ASP A 124 -10.15 -0.02 -5.96
C ASP A 124 -8.80 0.41 -5.37
N ILE A 125 -7.72 -0.25 -5.80
CA ILE A 125 -6.40 -0.06 -5.17
C ILE A 125 -5.58 1.05 -5.80
N THR A 126 -4.81 1.73 -4.96
CA THR A 126 -3.77 2.69 -5.36
C THR A 126 -2.36 2.18 -5.10
N ASP A 127 -2.20 1.19 -4.25
CA ASP A 127 -0.91 0.56 -3.97
C ASP A 127 -1.11 -0.83 -3.33
N TRP A 128 -0.03 -1.62 -3.24
CA TRP A 128 0.01 -2.83 -2.45
C TRP A 128 1.44 -3.13 -1.98
N VAL A 129 1.56 -3.89 -0.93
CA VAL A 129 2.85 -4.27 -0.35
C VAL A 129 2.82 -5.71 0.12
N LEU A 130 3.93 -6.42 -0.14
CA LEU A 130 4.28 -7.69 0.46
C LEU A 130 5.24 -7.42 1.62
N MET A 131 4.81 -7.70 2.83
CA MET A 131 5.66 -7.65 4.02
C MET A 131 6.43 -8.97 4.15
N THR A 132 7.75 -8.90 4.22
CA THR A 132 8.63 -10.07 4.38
C THR A 132 9.61 -9.85 5.53
N PRO A 133 10.25 -10.90 6.05
CA PRO A 133 11.27 -10.76 7.10
C PRO A 133 12.46 -9.90 6.69
N VAL A 134 12.70 -9.74 5.39
CA VAL A 134 13.80 -8.91 4.85
C VAL A 134 13.36 -7.50 4.47
N GLY A 135 12.09 -7.18 4.64
CA GLY A 135 11.52 -5.86 4.38
C GLY A 135 10.30 -5.86 3.45
N PRO A 136 9.69 -4.70 3.22
CA PRO A 136 8.56 -4.55 2.33
C PRO A 136 8.97 -4.60 0.85
N MET A 137 8.14 -5.24 0.02
CA MET A 137 8.26 -5.26 -1.44
C MET A 137 6.94 -4.79 -2.05
N GLY A 138 6.99 -3.89 -3.03
CA GLY A 138 5.82 -3.34 -3.69
C GLY A 138 5.71 -3.71 -5.17
N PRO A 139 4.76 -3.12 -5.91
CA PRO A 139 4.55 -3.38 -7.34
C PRO A 139 5.79 -3.15 -8.22
N ALA A 140 6.69 -2.25 -7.80
CA ALA A 140 7.95 -1.99 -8.49
C ALA A 140 8.98 -3.13 -8.37
N ASP A 141 8.81 -4.03 -7.41
CA ASP A 141 9.73 -5.13 -7.10
C ASP A 141 9.26 -6.46 -7.70
N ALA A 142 8.47 -6.42 -8.79
CA ALA A 142 7.80 -7.60 -9.37
C ALA A 142 8.76 -8.77 -9.66
N THR A 143 9.98 -8.47 -10.13
CA THR A 143 11.00 -9.49 -10.39
C THR A 143 11.47 -10.15 -9.09
N ALA A 144 11.83 -9.35 -8.08
CA ALA A 144 12.27 -9.85 -6.78
C ALA A 144 11.18 -10.67 -6.07
N ILE A 145 9.92 -10.24 -6.18
CA ILE A 145 8.78 -10.99 -5.64
C ILE A 145 8.61 -12.32 -6.35
N SER A 146 8.77 -12.37 -7.67
CA SER A 146 8.67 -13.61 -8.44
C SER A 146 9.78 -14.60 -8.04
N GLU A 147 10.99 -14.14 -7.88
CA GLU A 147 12.13 -14.94 -7.38
C GLU A 147 11.89 -15.43 -5.94
N PHE A 148 11.39 -14.56 -5.07
CA PHE A 148 11.01 -14.92 -3.70
C PHE A 148 9.96 -16.03 -3.67
N LEU A 149 8.94 -15.95 -4.52
CA LEU A 149 7.89 -16.97 -4.60
C LEU A 149 8.38 -18.33 -5.09
N GLU A 150 9.44 -18.38 -5.88
CA GLU A 150 10.03 -19.66 -6.32
C GLU A 150 10.61 -20.46 -5.15
N GLN A 151 11.04 -19.78 -4.08
CA GLN A 151 11.55 -20.44 -2.88
C GLN A 151 10.47 -21.15 -2.05
N PHE A 152 9.20 -20.82 -2.27
CA PHE A 152 8.02 -21.45 -1.62
C PHE A 152 7.33 -22.49 -2.50
N SER A 153 7.96 -22.88 -3.57
CA SER A 153 7.42 -23.88 -4.52
C SER A 153 7.78 -25.28 -4.11
#